data_0b97b7d8852ca9b2c9a5217edaf2edc1
#
_entry.id   0b97b7d8852ca9b2c9a5217edaf2edc1
#
_cell.length_a   1.000
_cell.length_b   1.000
_cell.length_c   1.000
_cell.angle_alpha   90.00
_cell.angle_beta   90.00
_cell.angle_gamma   90.00
#
_symmetry.space_group_name_H-M   'P 1'
#
loop_
_entity.id
_entity.type
_entity.pdbx_description
1 polymer ?
#
loop_
_entity_poly.entity_id
_entity_poly.type
_entity_poly.pdbx_seq_one_letter_code
_entity_poly.pdbx_strand_id
1 'polypeptide(L)'
;MCIVEDTIVGTEAVQIPLQRGASLLETAVRYAEERHWDVFPGTWLEAADGVQYCSCGDTACALPGAHPAREDWATQATGSATVARRLWSQQPTASILMPTGRAFDTVSVPETAGFLALARMKRMELTLGPVTLTPDRRMHFFVLPGGAAKTPDLVRKLGWAPSSLDLVTLGEGSYVAAPPTRYGSRGAVQWACRPSAANRWLPDVEELISPLAYACGRDR
;
A
#
# COMPACT_ATOMS: atom_id res chain seq x y z
N MET A 1 12.56 9.22 0.82
CA MET A 1 13.80 8.45 0.79
C MET A 1 13.41 6.99 0.95
N CYS A 2 13.64 6.16 -0.08
CA CYS A 2 13.31 4.74 -0.04
C CYS A 2 14.36 4.01 0.80
N ILE A 3 13.93 3.02 1.58
CA ILE A 3 14.82 2.25 2.45
C ILE A 3 15.59 1.25 1.58
N VAL A 4 16.77 1.65 1.12
CA VAL A 4 17.82 0.76 0.66
C VAL A 4 19.11 1.37 1.17
N GLU A 5 19.41 1.13 2.45
CA GLU A 5 20.74 1.42 2.99
C GLU A 5 21.63 0.20 2.78
N ASP A 6 22.78 0.43 2.15
CA ASP A 6 23.89 -0.50 2.14
C ASP A 6 24.37 -0.74 3.59
N THR A 7 23.96 -1.86 4.17
CA THR A 7 24.62 -2.35 5.37
C THR A 7 24.64 -3.88 5.34
N ILE A 8 25.68 -4.41 4.75
CA ILE A 8 26.18 -5.75 5.10
C ILE A 8 27.12 -5.51 6.29
N VAL A 9 26.67 -5.75 7.50
CA VAL A 9 27.36 -6.34 8.66
C VAL A 9 26.44 -6.25 9.90
N GLY A 10 26.16 -7.40 10.50
CA GLY A 10 25.65 -7.48 11.88
C GLY A 10 24.14 -7.73 11.99
N THR A 11 23.82 -8.91 12.49
CA THR A 11 22.51 -9.39 12.92
C THR A 11 21.93 -8.51 14.05
N GLU A 12 21.39 -7.35 13.71
CA GLU A 12 20.44 -6.62 14.57
C GLU A 12 19.25 -6.27 13.71
N ALA A 13 18.07 -6.73 14.12
CA ALA A 13 16.82 -6.36 13.50
C ALA A 13 16.70 -4.82 13.50
N VAL A 14 16.84 -4.20 12.33
CA VAL A 14 16.60 -2.76 12.16
C VAL A 14 15.14 -2.51 12.53
N GLN A 15 14.90 -2.12 13.76
CA GLN A 15 13.61 -1.59 14.19
C GLN A 15 13.43 -0.24 13.47
N ILE A 16 12.63 -0.26 12.39
CA ILE A 16 12.16 0.98 11.77
C ILE A 16 11.39 1.75 12.86
N PRO A 17 11.80 2.97 13.21
CA PRO A 17 11.14 3.72 14.27
C PRO A 17 9.66 3.88 13.93
N LEU A 18 8.79 3.24 14.69
CA LEU A 18 7.36 3.58 14.72
C LEU A 18 7.29 5.08 15.00
N GLN A 19 6.73 5.85 14.08
CA GLN A 19 6.43 7.25 14.36
C GLN A 19 5.46 7.28 15.55
N ARG A 20 6.01 7.53 16.74
CA ARG A 20 5.20 7.81 17.92
C ARG A 20 4.48 9.12 17.65
N GLY A 21 3.15 9.08 17.53
CA GLY A 21 2.37 10.25 17.81
C GLY A 21 1.26 10.68 16.87
N ALA A 22 1.23 10.32 15.58
CA ALA A 22 0.11 10.72 14.75
C ALA A 22 -1.06 9.74 14.93
N SER A 23 -2.24 10.23 15.29
CA SER A 23 -3.47 9.44 15.34
C SER A 23 -3.88 8.97 13.94
N LEU A 24 -4.73 7.93 13.86
CA LEU A 24 -5.31 7.51 12.58
C LEU A 24 -6.08 8.66 11.93
N LEU A 25 -6.77 9.48 12.72
CA LEU A 25 -7.45 10.68 12.26
C LEU A 25 -6.47 11.67 11.59
N GLU A 26 -5.39 12.03 12.27
CA GLU A 26 -4.39 12.98 11.72
C GLU A 26 -3.74 12.43 10.44
N THR A 27 -3.49 11.12 10.41
CA THR A 27 -2.89 10.47 9.26
C THR A 27 -3.84 10.43 8.06
N ALA A 28 -5.12 10.07 8.26
CA ALA A 28 -6.12 10.07 7.20
C ALA A 28 -6.36 11.49 6.63
N VAL A 29 -6.45 12.48 7.53
CA VAL A 29 -6.58 13.90 7.13
C VAL A 29 -5.38 14.33 6.29
N ARG A 30 -4.16 13.95 6.69
CA ARG A 30 -2.93 14.29 5.96
C ARG A 30 -2.90 13.69 4.56
N TYR A 31 -3.34 12.43 4.36
CA TYR A 31 -3.42 11.84 3.02
C TYR A 31 -4.38 12.62 2.11
N ALA A 32 -5.54 13.02 2.63
CA ALA A 32 -6.49 13.81 1.88
C ALA A 32 -5.96 15.23 1.57
N GLU A 33 -5.34 15.90 2.55
CA GLU A 33 -4.90 17.29 2.44
C GLU A 33 -3.62 17.46 1.61
N GLU A 34 -2.58 16.67 1.90
CA GLU A 34 -1.26 16.84 1.28
C GLU A 34 -1.15 16.16 -0.08
N ARG A 35 -1.88 15.07 -0.29
CA ARG A 35 -1.76 14.23 -1.49
C ARG A 35 -3.02 14.22 -2.36
N HIS A 36 -4.13 14.75 -1.85
CA HIS A 36 -5.45 14.67 -2.49
C HIS A 36 -5.86 13.22 -2.80
N TRP A 37 -5.42 12.29 -1.97
CA TRP A 37 -5.83 10.91 -2.06
C TRP A 37 -7.16 10.71 -1.35
N ASP A 38 -8.06 10.01 -2.00
CA ASP A 38 -9.29 9.59 -1.34
C ASP A 38 -8.93 8.58 -0.23
N VAL A 39 -9.59 8.74 0.92
CA VAL A 39 -9.49 7.82 2.06
C VAL A 39 -10.88 7.42 2.52
N PHE A 40 -11.01 6.22 3.07
CA PHE A 40 -12.24 5.78 3.70
C PHE A 40 -11.94 4.86 4.89
N PRO A 41 -12.84 4.82 5.92
CA PRO A 41 -12.64 3.99 7.09
C PRO A 41 -12.87 2.51 6.75
N GLY A 42 -11.92 1.67 7.16
CA GLY A 42 -12.06 0.22 7.14
C GLY A 42 -12.40 -0.35 8.51
N THR A 43 -12.37 -1.66 8.61
CA THR A 43 -12.50 -2.38 9.88
C THR A 43 -11.35 -2.03 10.82
N TRP A 44 -11.53 -2.34 12.09
CA TRP A 44 -10.54 -2.13 13.14
C TRP A 44 -10.34 -3.40 13.96
N LEU A 45 -9.34 -3.39 14.82
CA LEU A 45 -9.08 -4.48 15.74
C LEU A 45 -9.68 -4.17 17.10
N GLU A 46 -10.44 -5.12 17.63
CA GLU A 46 -10.94 -5.15 18.99
C GLU A 46 -10.14 -6.15 19.82
N ALA A 47 -9.97 -5.87 21.09
CA ALA A 47 -9.28 -6.77 22.00
C ALA A 47 -10.26 -7.27 23.07
N ALA A 48 -10.38 -8.58 23.19
CA ALA A 48 -11.11 -9.23 24.29
C ALA A 48 -10.28 -10.42 24.77
N ASP A 49 -10.13 -10.57 26.06
CA ASP A 49 -9.40 -11.68 26.71
C ASP A 49 -7.96 -11.87 26.19
N GLY A 50 -7.29 -10.77 25.81
CA GLY A 50 -5.92 -10.80 25.26
C GLY A 50 -5.82 -11.24 23.80
N VAL A 51 -6.94 -11.51 23.14
CA VAL A 51 -7.01 -11.87 21.71
C VAL A 51 -7.53 -10.68 20.90
N GLN A 52 -6.96 -10.48 19.73
CA GLN A 52 -7.41 -9.45 18.79
C GLN A 52 -8.39 -10.04 17.77
N TYR A 53 -9.52 -9.37 17.59
CA TYR A 53 -10.57 -9.73 16.64
C TYR A 53 -10.78 -8.61 15.63
N CYS A 54 -11.26 -8.97 14.44
CA CYS A 54 -11.73 -7.99 13.48
C CYS A 54 -13.13 -7.49 13.87
N SER A 55 -13.37 -6.20 13.79
CA SER A 55 -14.70 -5.59 14.02
C SER A 55 -15.80 -6.07 13.06
N CYS A 56 -15.46 -6.84 12.01
CA CYS A 56 -16.44 -7.47 11.15
C CYS A 56 -17.16 -8.68 11.80
N GLY A 57 -16.64 -9.20 12.92
CA GLY A 57 -17.21 -10.33 13.63
C GLY A 57 -16.91 -11.71 13.03
N ASP A 58 -16.28 -11.77 11.88
CA ASP A 58 -15.87 -13.05 11.27
C ASP A 58 -14.59 -13.56 11.92
N THR A 59 -14.69 -14.74 12.55
CA THR A 59 -13.55 -15.40 13.20
C THR A 59 -12.50 -15.92 12.22
N ALA A 60 -12.89 -16.14 10.96
CA ALA A 60 -12.01 -16.56 9.87
C ALA A 60 -11.59 -15.41 8.95
N CYS A 61 -11.72 -14.16 9.40
CA CYS A 61 -11.40 -12.97 8.62
C CYS A 61 -9.97 -13.04 8.06
N ALA A 62 -9.84 -13.01 6.74
CA ALA A 62 -8.56 -13.13 6.04
C ALA A 62 -7.65 -11.90 6.26
N LEU A 63 -8.24 -10.71 6.43
CA LEU A 63 -7.56 -9.43 6.60
C LEU A 63 -8.08 -8.67 7.84
N PRO A 64 -7.86 -9.19 9.05
CA PRO A 64 -8.41 -8.58 10.26
C PRO A 64 -7.93 -7.13 10.43
N GLY A 65 -8.88 -6.19 10.51
CA GLY A 65 -8.60 -4.77 10.67
C GLY A 65 -8.13 -4.05 9.40
N ALA A 66 -8.20 -4.68 8.21
CA ALA A 66 -7.63 -4.10 7.00
C ALA A 66 -8.51 -4.29 5.74
N HIS A 67 -9.80 -4.38 5.92
CA HIS A 67 -10.76 -4.44 4.80
C HIS A 67 -11.92 -3.46 5.03
N PRO A 68 -12.73 -3.14 4.00
CA PRO A 68 -13.86 -2.25 4.15
C PRO A 68 -14.81 -2.71 5.27
N ALA A 69 -15.28 -1.75 6.07
CA ALA A 69 -16.28 -2.02 7.10
C ALA A 69 -17.70 -2.13 6.52
N ARG A 70 -17.89 -1.68 5.26
CA ARG A 70 -19.18 -1.67 4.56
C ARG A 70 -19.00 -2.07 3.11
N GLU A 71 -20.01 -2.67 2.51
CA GLU A 71 -20.00 -3.05 1.10
C GLU A 71 -19.99 -1.83 0.16
N ASP A 72 -20.68 -0.75 0.55
CA ASP A 72 -20.78 0.50 -0.20
C ASP A 72 -19.61 1.48 0.08
N TRP A 73 -18.46 0.97 0.51
CA TRP A 73 -17.28 1.75 0.94
C TRP A 73 -16.85 2.82 -0.09
N ALA A 74 -17.03 2.55 -1.37
CA ALA A 74 -16.65 3.48 -2.43
C ALA A 74 -17.40 4.83 -2.34
N THR A 75 -18.61 4.83 -1.77
CA THR A 75 -19.41 6.04 -1.56
C THR A 75 -18.90 6.89 -0.39
N GLN A 76 -18.14 6.29 0.52
CA GLN A 76 -17.56 6.98 1.67
C GLN A 76 -16.17 7.56 1.37
N ALA A 77 -15.54 7.12 0.28
CA ALA A 77 -14.21 7.57 -0.10
C ALA A 77 -14.19 9.08 -0.38
N THR A 78 -13.22 9.76 0.23
CA THR A 78 -13.15 11.22 0.19
C THR A 78 -11.72 11.73 0.19
N GLY A 79 -11.43 12.68 -0.71
CA GLY A 79 -10.21 13.50 -0.71
C GLY A 79 -10.35 14.80 0.10
N SER A 80 -11.51 15.02 0.77
CA SER A 80 -11.74 16.20 1.61
C SER A 80 -11.22 15.97 3.04
N ALA A 81 -10.25 16.76 3.46
CA ALA A 81 -9.72 16.74 4.83
C ALA A 81 -10.81 16.95 5.90
N THR A 82 -11.80 17.81 5.62
CA THR A 82 -12.93 18.07 6.53
C THR A 82 -13.82 16.83 6.68
N VAL A 83 -14.11 16.14 5.57
CA VAL A 83 -14.94 14.92 5.60
C VAL A 83 -14.16 13.78 6.25
N ALA A 84 -12.88 13.62 5.91
CA ALA A 84 -11.99 12.63 6.55
C ALA A 84 -11.95 12.84 8.08
N ARG A 85 -11.75 14.07 8.53
CA ARG A 85 -11.78 14.41 9.97
C ARG A 85 -13.09 13.98 10.64
N ARG A 86 -14.22 14.24 10.01
CA ARG A 86 -15.53 13.82 10.53
C ARG A 86 -15.65 12.31 10.63
N LEU A 87 -15.24 11.56 9.60
CA LEU A 87 -15.30 10.10 9.57
C LEU A 87 -14.49 9.49 10.72
N TRP A 88 -13.21 9.88 10.89
CA TRP A 88 -12.36 9.35 11.96
C TRP A 88 -12.68 9.93 13.34
N SER A 89 -13.37 11.07 13.43
CA SER A 89 -13.93 11.52 14.73
C SER A 89 -15.08 10.62 15.20
N GLN A 90 -15.84 10.04 14.29
CA GLN A 90 -16.93 9.10 14.60
C GLN A 90 -16.38 7.69 14.90
N GLN A 91 -15.30 7.29 14.22
CA GLN A 91 -14.66 5.97 14.36
C GLN A 91 -13.13 6.11 14.47
N PRO A 92 -12.61 6.49 15.65
CA PRO A 92 -11.17 6.81 15.82
C PRO A 92 -10.23 5.63 15.60
N THR A 93 -10.73 4.40 15.76
CA THR A 93 -9.96 3.15 15.60
C THR A 93 -10.02 2.57 14.20
N ALA A 94 -10.85 3.12 13.31
CA ALA A 94 -10.98 2.61 11.95
C ALA A 94 -9.65 2.66 11.19
N SER A 95 -9.33 1.59 10.49
CA SER A 95 -8.18 1.55 9.60
C SER A 95 -8.32 2.54 8.44
N ILE A 96 -7.19 2.90 7.84
CA ILE A 96 -7.17 3.82 6.71
C ILE A 96 -7.03 2.99 5.43
N LEU A 97 -8.07 3.03 4.60
CA LEU A 97 -8.06 2.43 3.28
C LEU A 97 -8.13 3.51 2.22
N MET A 98 -7.49 3.27 1.08
CA MET A 98 -7.43 4.18 -0.05
C MET A 98 -7.92 3.48 -1.31
N PRO A 99 -8.96 4.00 -2.01
CA PRO A 99 -9.41 3.45 -3.28
C PRO A 99 -8.35 3.65 -4.35
N THR A 100 -8.21 2.66 -5.23
CA THR A 100 -7.41 2.75 -6.45
C THR A 100 -8.28 3.10 -7.66
N GLY A 101 -7.67 3.48 -8.77
CA GLY A 101 -8.35 3.79 -10.03
C GLY A 101 -8.63 5.27 -10.26
N ARG A 102 -8.56 6.13 -9.23
CA ARG A 102 -8.86 7.56 -9.32
C ARG A 102 -7.62 8.44 -9.20
N ALA A 103 -7.01 8.44 -8.01
CA ALA A 103 -5.80 9.23 -7.75
C ALA A 103 -4.53 8.47 -8.08
N PHE A 104 -4.57 7.16 -8.02
CA PHE A 104 -3.46 6.26 -8.35
C PHE A 104 -3.99 4.84 -8.59
N ASP A 105 -3.16 4.03 -9.26
CA ASP A 105 -3.24 2.58 -9.26
C ASP A 105 -2.05 2.02 -8.49
N THR A 106 -2.05 0.71 -8.20
CA THR A 106 -0.88 0.05 -7.65
C THR A 106 -0.52 -1.23 -8.38
N VAL A 107 0.78 -1.50 -8.43
CA VAL A 107 1.33 -2.81 -8.82
C VAL A 107 1.84 -3.48 -7.55
N SER A 108 1.25 -4.63 -7.24
CA SER A 108 1.57 -5.44 -6.06
C SER A 108 2.43 -6.63 -6.46
N VAL A 109 3.54 -6.82 -5.76
CA VAL A 109 4.48 -7.93 -5.97
C VAL A 109 4.90 -8.51 -4.62
N PRO A 110 5.44 -9.75 -4.56
CA PRO A 110 6.05 -10.28 -3.35
C PRO A 110 7.13 -9.35 -2.79
N GLU A 111 7.30 -9.34 -1.48
CA GLU A 111 8.27 -8.49 -0.77
C GLU A 111 9.68 -8.65 -1.32
N THR A 112 10.15 -9.89 -1.54
CA THR A 112 11.47 -10.20 -2.07
C THR A 112 11.67 -9.63 -3.47
N ALA A 113 10.72 -9.86 -4.37
CA ALA A 113 10.72 -9.27 -5.71
C ALA A 113 10.67 -7.73 -5.66
N GLY A 114 9.88 -7.17 -4.74
CA GLY A 114 9.76 -5.73 -4.56
C GLY A 114 11.08 -5.07 -4.16
N PHE A 115 11.82 -5.62 -3.20
CA PHE A 115 13.14 -5.10 -2.82
C PHE A 115 14.16 -5.23 -3.94
N LEU A 116 14.17 -6.35 -4.68
CA LEU A 116 15.03 -6.53 -5.85
C LEU A 116 14.71 -5.48 -6.93
N ALA A 117 13.41 -5.25 -7.20
CA ALA A 117 12.98 -4.24 -8.15
C ALA A 117 13.40 -2.83 -7.72
N LEU A 118 13.19 -2.46 -6.44
CA LEU A 118 13.63 -1.16 -5.89
C LEU A 118 15.14 -0.94 -6.05
N ALA A 119 15.96 -1.94 -5.72
CA ALA A 119 17.41 -1.85 -5.88
C ALA A 119 17.81 -1.66 -7.35
N ARG A 120 17.09 -2.31 -8.29
CA ARG A 120 17.31 -2.15 -9.72
C ARG A 120 16.88 -0.76 -10.21
N MET A 121 15.68 -0.30 -9.81
CA MET A 121 15.15 1.01 -10.18
C MET A 121 16.05 2.14 -9.69
N LYS A 122 16.60 2.02 -8.45
CA LYS A 122 17.57 2.98 -7.91
C LYS A 122 18.84 3.06 -8.77
N ARG A 123 19.39 1.92 -9.21
CA ARG A 123 20.57 1.89 -10.11
C ARG A 123 20.28 2.46 -11.49
N MET A 124 19.03 2.38 -11.94
CA MET A 124 18.58 2.94 -13.23
C MET A 124 18.14 4.40 -13.11
N GLU A 125 18.22 4.97 -11.89
CA GLU A 125 17.79 6.34 -11.56
C GLU A 125 16.33 6.65 -11.97
N LEU A 126 15.46 5.62 -11.89
CA LEU A 126 14.05 5.79 -12.22
C LEU A 126 13.32 6.63 -11.18
N THR A 127 12.40 7.46 -11.64
CA THR A 127 11.46 8.17 -10.75
C THR A 127 10.55 7.17 -10.06
N LEU A 128 10.54 7.18 -8.74
CA LEU A 128 9.71 6.28 -7.93
C LEU A 128 8.57 7.04 -7.28
N GLY A 129 7.37 6.47 -7.37
CA GLY A 129 6.24 6.82 -6.52
C GLY A 129 6.42 6.31 -5.08
N PRO A 130 5.46 6.59 -4.20
CA PRO A 130 5.38 5.92 -2.91
C PRO A 130 5.26 4.41 -3.06
N VAL A 131 5.80 3.67 -2.09
CA VAL A 131 5.73 2.21 -2.05
C VAL A 131 5.39 1.78 -0.63
N THR A 132 4.35 0.95 -0.47
CA THR A 132 4.02 0.34 0.82
C THR A 132 4.56 -1.08 0.91
N LEU A 133 4.82 -1.51 2.14
CA LEU A 133 5.09 -2.88 2.54
C LEU A 133 3.98 -3.33 3.49
N THR A 134 3.32 -4.41 3.16
CA THR A 134 2.21 -4.96 3.94
C THR A 134 2.63 -6.16 4.77
N PRO A 135 1.97 -6.43 5.91
CA PRO A 135 2.30 -7.56 6.78
C PRO A 135 2.10 -8.95 6.17
N ASP A 136 1.37 -9.05 5.06
CA ASP A 136 1.23 -10.26 4.24
C ASP A 136 2.34 -10.40 3.20
N ARG A 137 3.45 -9.64 3.39
CA ARG A 137 4.68 -9.71 2.60
C ARG A 137 4.50 -9.34 1.13
N ARG A 138 3.72 -8.28 0.88
CA ARG A 138 3.60 -7.69 -0.44
C ARG A 138 4.05 -6.23 -0.43
N MET A 139 4.56 -5.78 -1.57
CA MET A 139 4.89 -4.39 -1.81
C MET A 139 3.98 -3.83 -2.89
N HIS A 140 3.39 -2.65 -2.61
CA HIS A 140 2.53 -1.95 -3.55
C HIS A 140 3.24 -0.71 -4.07
N PHE A 141 3.53 -0.69 -5.36
CA PHE A 141 4.12 0.43 -6.07
C PHE A 141 3.02 1.33 -6.61
N PHE A 142 2.99 2.58 -6.19
CA PHE A 142 1.98 3.54 -6.61
C PHE A 142 2.35 4.12 -7.97
N VAL A 143 1.42 4.09 -8.90
CA VAL A 143 1.58 4.54 -10.29
C VAL A 143 0.39 5.41 -10.70
N LEU A 144 0.51 6.10 -11.84
CA LEU A 144 -0.58 6.88 -12.41
C LEU A 144 -1.84 6.02 -12.64
N PRO A 145 -3.05 6.61 -12.50
CA PRO A 145 -4.30 5.93 -12.81
C PRO A 145 -4.31 5.38 -14.24
N GLY A 146 -4.96 4.23 -14.45
CA GLY A 146 -4.97 3.49 -15.72
C GLY A 146 -3.78 2.54 -15.88
N GLY A 147 -2.81 2.57 -14.97
CA GLY A 147 -1.66 1.67 -14.98
C GLY A 147 -2.07 0.20 -14.83
N ALA A 148 -3.07 -0.08 -14.01
CA ALA A 148 -3.59 -1.44 -13.83
C ALA A 148 -4.10 -2.05 -15.14
N ALA A 149 -4.83 -1.29 -15.93
CA ALA A 149 -5.38 -1.74 -17.21
C ALA A 149 -4.29 -1.99 -18.28
N LYS A 150 -3.21 -1.19 -18.27
CA LYS A 150 -2.09 -1.32 -19.22
C LYS A 150 -1.17 -2.51 -18.90
N THR A 151 -1.03 -2.86 -17.64
CA THR A 151 -0.01 -3.80 -17.15
C THR A 151 -0.02 -5.16 -17.85
N PRO A 152 -1.16 -5.84 -18.11
CA PRO A 152 -1.13 -7.13 -18.78
C PRO A 152 -0.51 -7.11 -20.17
N ASP A 153 -0.77 -6.06 -20.96
CA ASP A 153 -0.20 -5.91 -22.30
C ASP A 153 1.29 -5.59 -22.24
N LEU A 154 1.71 -4.75 -21.30
CA LEU A 154 3.11 -4.43 -21.08
C LEU A 154 3.92 -5.66 -20.69
N VAL A 155 3.39 -6.49 -19.79
CA VAL A 155 4.02 -7.77 -19.37
C VAL A 155 4.17 -8.71 -20.57
N ARG A 156 3.14 -8.82 -21.45
CA ARG A 156 3.22 -9.61 -22.69
C ARG A 156 4.30 -9.08 -23.64
N LYS A 157 4.40 -7.75 -23.81
CA LYS A 157 5.46 -7.14 -24.64
C LYS A 157 6.87 -7.43 -24.14
N LEU A 158 7.03 -7.67 -22.83
CA LEU A 158 8.30 -8.10 -22.23
C LEU A 158 8.57 -9.62 -22.38
N GLY A 159 7.66 -10.36 -23.02
CA GLY A 159 7.81 -11.80 -23.26
C GLY A 159 7.29 -12.68 -22.14
N TRP A 160 6.55 -12.13 -21.15
CA TRP A 160 5.98 -12.91 -20.05
C TRP A 160 4.47 -13.14 -20.25
N ALA A 161 3.99 -14.33 -19.86
CA ALA A 161 2.57 -14.51 -19.65
C ALA A 161 2.17 -13.81 -18.33
N PRO A 162 1.16 -12.92 -18.31
CA PRO A 162 0.77 -12.23 -17.07
C PRO A 162 0.46 -13.17 -15.90
N SER A 163 -0.17 -14.30 -16.16
CA SER A 163 -0.48 -15.33 -15.16
C SER A 163 0.75 -16.09 -14.66
N SER A 164 1.89 -15.92 -15.28
CA SER A 164 3.12 -16.59 -14.88
C SER A 164 3.94 -15.79 -13.86
N LEU A 165 3.59 -14.55 -13.60
CA LEU A 165 4.25 -13.71 -12.61
C LEU A 165 3.32 -13.50 -11.41
N ASP A 166 3.87 -13.57 -10.19
CA ASP A 166 3.15 -13.09 -9.01
C ASP A 166 3.17 -11.56 -8.96
N LEU A 167 2.46 -10.98 -9.90
CA LEU A 167 2.28 -9.56 -10.08
C LEU A 167 0.79 -9.25 -10.23
N VAL A 168 0.26 -8.49 -9.29
CA VAL A 168 -1.17 -8.13 -9.24
C VAL A 168 -1.31 -6.62 -9.36
N THR A 169 -2.25 -6.16 -10.15
CA THR A 169 -2.57 -4.74 -10.28
C THR A 169 -3.91 -4.42 -9.62
N LEU A 170 -3.97 -3.30 -8.92
CA LEU A 170 -5.19 -2.79 -8.30
C LEU A 170 -5.51 -1.44 -8.94
N GLY A 171 -6.62 -1.40 -9.65
CA GLY A 171 -7.17 -0.22 -10.32
C GLY A 171 -8.58 0.08 -9.82
N GLU A 172 -9.43 0.58 -10.71
CA GLU A 172 -10.80 0.97 -10.37
C GLU A 172 -11.58 -0.18 -9.68
N GLY A 173 -12.33 0.15 -8.65
CA GLY A 173 -13.10 -0.81 -7.85
C GLY A 173 -12.28 -1.58 -6.81
N SER A 174 -10.98 -1.31 -6.71
CA SER A 174 -10.10 -1.90 -5.71
C SER A 174 -9.64 -0.87 -4.68
N TYR A 175 -8.91 -1.32 -3.67
CA TYR A 175 -8.34 -0.47 -2.63
C TYR A 175 -7.03 -1.04 -2.10
N VAL A 176 -6.27 -0.21 -1.39
CA VAL A 176 -5.09 -0.60 -0.61
C VAL A 176 -5.21 -0.11 0.83
N ALA A 177 -4.61 -0.83 1.75
CA ALA A 177 -4.47 -0.37 3.11
C ALA A 177 -3.28 0.61 3.21
N ALA A 178 -3.51 1.76 3.83
CA ALA A 178 -2.49 2.77 4.06
C ALA A 178 -1.82 2.62 5.42
N PRO A 179 -0.52 2.95 5.57
CA PRO A 179 0.10 3.06 6.88
C PRO A 179 -0.66 4.06 7.79
N PRO A 180 -0.88 3.76 9.08
CA PRO A 180 -0.37 2.62 9.84
C PRO A 180 -1.41 1.50 10.05
N THR A 181 -2.28 1.23 9.09
CA THR A 181 -3.29 0.16 9.17
C THR A 181 -2.67 -1.17 9.58
N ARG A 182 -3.30 -1.87 10.53
CA ARG A 182 -2.82 -3.15 11.06
C ARG A 182 -3.57 -4.34 10.44
N TYR A 183 -2.85 -5.43 10.20
CA TYR A 183 -3.39 -6.72 9.75
C TYR A 183 -3.41 -7.70 10.94
N GLY A 184 -4.34 -7.54 11.85
CA GLY A 184 -4.39 -8.36 13.07
C GLY A 184 -3.07 -8.31 13.84
N SER A 185 -2.61 -9.47 14.28
CA SER A 185 -1.34 -9.65 14.99
C SER A 185 -0.11 -9.64 14.04
N ARG A 186 -0.31 -9.70 12.72
CA ARG A 186 0.78 -9.76 11.73
C ARG A 186 1.61 -8.47 11.63
N GLY A 187 1.10 -7.36 12.14
CA GLY A 187 1.80 -6.08 12.13
C GLY A 187 1.03 -4.97 11.42
N ALA A 188 1.72 -3.89 11.10
CA ALA A 188 1.15 -2.72 10.42
C ALA A 188 1.76 -2.53 9.03
N VAL A 189 0.96 -1.99 8.13
CA VAL A 189 1.44 -1.50 6.83
C VAL A 189 2.44 -0.38 7.05
N GLN A 190 3.53 -0.40 6.29
CA GLN A 190 4.62 0.57 6.38
C GLN A 190 4.92 1.18 5.02
N TRP A 191 5.58 2.34 5.01
CA TRP A 191 6.14 2.91 3.80
C TRP A 191 7.56 2.36 3.56
N ALA A 192 7.77 1.63 2.48
CA ALA A 192 9.10 1.34 1.95
C ALA A 192 9.68 2.58 1.24
N CYS A 193 8.84 3.31 0.49
CA CYS A 193 9.14 4.65 0.00
C CYS A 193 8.01 5.59 0.45
N ARG A 194 8.34 6.55 1.31
CA ARG A 194 7.34 7.47 1.86
C ARG A 194 6.87 8.49 0.82
N PRO A 195 5.59 8.90 0.87
CA PRO A 195 5.14 10.09 0.17
C PRO A 195 5.97 11.31 0.60
N SER A 196 6.48 12.06 -0.38
CA SER A 196 7.30 13.26 -0.17
C SER A 196 7.10 14.25 -1.30
N ALA A 197 7.62 15.46 -1.18
CA ALA A 197 7.59 16.43 -2.27
C ALA A 197 8.30 15.91 -3.54
N ALA A 198 9.36 15.11 -3.36
CA ALA A 198 10.14 14.56 -4.47
C ALA A 198 9.38 13.51 -5.31
N ASN A 199 8.41 12.80 -4.70
CA ASN A 199 7.56 11.83 -5.40
C ASN A 199 6.08 12.23 -5.40
N ARG A 200 5.82 13.53 -5.50
CA ARG A 200 4.45 14.07 -5.60
C ARG A 200 3.77 13.60 -6.90
N TRP A 201 4.53 13.56 -7.99
CA TRP A 201 4.08 13.04 -9.27
C TRP A 201 4.36 11.55 -9.31
N LEU A 202 3.32 10.78 -9.61
CA LEU A 202 3.44 9.34 -9.73
C LEU A 202 4.06 8.97 -11.09
N PRO A 203 4.89 7.93 -11.16
CA PRO A 203 5.42 7.42 -12.41
C PRO A 203 4.33 6.72 -13.22
N ASP A 204 4.49 6.66 -14.55
CA ASP A 204 3.71 5.73 -15.38
C ASP A 204 4.17 4.29 -15.10
N VAL A 205 3.24 3.35 -15.13
CA VAL A 205 3.56 1.93 -14.95
C VAL A 205 4.56 1.41 -15.98
N GLU A 206 4.57 2.01 -17.18
CA GLU A 206 5.50 1.65 -18.27
C GLU A 206 6.97 1.80 -17.85
N GLU A 207 7.28 2.78 -16.99
CA GLU A 207 8.63 3.00 -16.47
C GLU A 207 9.07 1.93 -15.49
N LEU A 208 8.12 1.36 -14.71
CA LEU A 208 8.39 0.45 -13.61
C LEU A 208 8.20 -1.03 -13.97
N ILE A 209 7.44 -1.33 -15.03
CA ILE A 209 7.00 -2.70 -15.29
C ILE A 209 8.17 -3.64 -15.62
N SER A 210 9.20 -3.18 -16.33
CA SER A 210 10.34 -4.02 -16.71
C SER A 210 11.14 -4.52 -15.49
N PRO A 211 11.59 -3.65 -14.55
CA PRO A 211 12.25 -4.13 -13.33
C PRO A 211 11.34 -4.98 -12.43
N LEU A 212 10.03 -4.69 -12.36
CA LEU A 212 9.08 -5.48 -11.59
C LEU A 212 8.88 -6.88 -12.17
N ALA A 213 8.59 -6.99 -13.47
CA ALA A 213 8.43 -8.27 -14.15
C ALA A 213 9.70 -9.14 -14.04
N TYR A 214 10.88 -8.53 -14.24
CA TYR A 214 12.16 -9.22 -14.07
C TYR A 214 12.34 -9.76 -12.65
N ALA A 215 12.03 -8.97 -11.64
CA ALA A 215 12.17 -9.39 -10.24
C ALA A 215 11.23 -10.53 -9.89
N CYS A 216 9.95 -10.45 -10.29
CA CYS A 216 8.98 -11.54 -10.09
C CYS A 216 9.37 -12.82 -10.85
N GLY A 217 9.97 -12.69 -12.04
CA GLY A 217 10.45 -13.86 -12.80
C GLY A 217 11.64 -14.57 -12.15
N ARG A 218 12.42 -13.89 -11.29
CA ARG A 218 13.55 -14.47 -10.56
C ARG A 218 13.19 -15.01 -9.19
N ASP A 219 12.06 -14.62 -8.64
CA ASP A 219 11.59 -15.00 -7.29
C ASP A 219 10.80 -16.34 -7.30
N ARG A 220 10.96 -17.14 -8.35
CA ARG A 220 10.32 -18.46 -8.54
C ARG A 220 11.13 -19.59 -7.96
#